data_8fce40ef590da8ff28bd5c1f4afa4003
#
_entry.id   8fce40ef590da8ff28bd5c1f4afa4003
#
_cell.length_a   1.000
_cell.length_b   1.000
_cell.length_c   1.000
_cell.angle_alpha   90.00
_cell.angle_beta   90.00
_cell.angle_gamma   90.00
#
_symmetry.space_group_name_H-M   'P 1'
#
loop_
_entity.id
_entity.type
_entity.pdbx_description
1 polymer ?
#
loop_
_entity_poly.entity_id
_entity_poly.type
_entity_poly.pdbx_seq_one_letter_code
_entity_poly.pdbx_strand_id
1 'polypeptide(L)'
;MTRPALEAALAGGPLPDLTAVSADLLEAELRELGRQHGAAAAPLLQRIADGAADKAVRKSARRALYRLAQAGVMLPAPAASQPRPRAGPLIRREPERATAAWLSGIDGSGSRAGWIVFEGGLGGGLRLCSLILNDEAGILEAAGGPVTRKRLETEQRALRESQKLPWVATAPERAQALVAEALALHAAARTAPPPEFARWRALFPPRPAPDPLLADAAPPGAADPVALEHGAPLLELPELGGWFVDPAALREDAVALLEARDSRLVVSEQIKAEREAAIVDAAIAKVFTGEARRRWARRLGEMALVFDATTRPQPAAWARATAAARRAGTGASRPDPHRGP
;
A
#
# COMPACT_ATOMS: atom_id res chain seq x y z
N MET A 1 57.93 24.75 -16.14
CA MET A 1 57.42 25.56 -17.28
C MET A 1 56.01 26.12 -17.10
N THR A 2 55.25 25.70 -16.16
CA THR A 2 53.84 26.14 -15.96
C THR A 2 53.73 27.51 -15.30
N ARG A 3 54.60 27.83 -14.36
CA ARG A 3 54.49 29.07 -13.56
C ARG A 3 54.66 30.37 -14.37
N PRO A 4 55.68 30.54 -15.26
CA PRO A 4 55.79 31.75 -16.08
C PRO A 4 54.58 31.97 -16.99
N ALA A 5 53.98 30.87 -17.48
CA ALA A 5 52.79 30.95 -18.32
C ALA A 5 51.52 31.38 -17.54
N LEU A 6 51.38 30.93 -16.26
CA LEU A 6 50.31 31.35 -15.37
C LEU A 6 50.46 32.82 -14.94
N GLU A 7 51.72 33.28 -14.71
CA GLU A 7 52.02 34.69 -14.41
C GLU A 7 51.75 35.59 -15.59
N ALA A 8 52.06 35.17 -16.82
CA ALA A 8 51.72 35.89 -18.04
C ALA A 8 50.20 35.95 -18.22
N ALA A 9 49.48 34.88 -17.94
CA ALA A 9 48.02 34.85 -17.99
C ALA A 9 47.35 35.71 -16.90
N LEU A 10 47.98 35.85 -15.75
CA LEU A 10 47.58 36.77 -14.68
C LEU A 10 47.69 38.24 -15.11
N ALA A 11 48.74 38.57 -15.89
CA ALA A 11 48.94 39.91 -16.47
C ALA A 11 48.01 40.21 -17.67
N GLY A 12 47.01 39.33 -17.96
CA GLY A 12 46.06 39.52 -19.03
C GLY A 12 46.35 38.71 -20.32
N GLY A 13 47.36 37.86 -20.32
CA GLY A 13 47.70 37.02 -21.45
C GLY A 13 46.70 35.89 -21.72
N PRO A 14 46.87 35.12 -22.81
CA PRO A 14 46.05 33.98 -23.12
C PRO A 14 46.19 32.90 -22.07
N LEU A 15 45.14 32.07 -21.88
CA LEU A 15 45.19 30.90 -21.00
C LEU A 15 46.17 29.86 -21.56
N PRO A 16 47.17 29.39 -20.77
CA PRO A 16 48.07 28.35 -21.21
C PRO A 16 47.35 27.00 -21.33
N ASP A 17 47.89 26.14 -22.19
CA ASP A 17 47.44 24.74 -22.24
C ASP A 17 48.01 24.03 -20.99
N LEU A 18 47.08 23.64 -20.10
CA LEU A 18 47.41 22.97 -18.85
C LEU A 18 47.15 21.47 -18.90
N THR A 19 46.75 20.91 -20.04
CA THR A 19 46.39 19.50 -20.20
C THR A 19 47.56 18.54 -20.05
N ALA A 20 48.80 19.00 -20.37
CA ALA A 20 50.03 18.22 -20.26
C ALA A 20 50.64 18.23 -18.84
N VAL A 21 50.03 18.90 -17.89
CA VAL A 21 50.54 19.04 -16.53
C VAL A 21 49.88 18.01 -15.61
N SER A 22 50.66 17.31 -14.78
CA SER A 22 50.09 16.39 -13.81
C SER A 22 49.16 17.12 -12.84
N ALA A 23 48.06 16.45 -12.43
CA ALA A 23 47.05 17.07 -11.59
C ALA A 23 47.60 17.60 -10.26
N ASP A 24 48.54 16.89 -9.67
CA ASP A 24 49.15 17.27 -8.37
C ASP A 24 50.05 18.50 -8.51
N LEU A 25 50.87 18.57 -9.57
CA LEU A 25 51.69 19.73 -9.85
C LEU A 25 50.84 20.95 -10.16
N LEU A 26 49.79 20.77 -10.96
CA LEU A 26 48.85 21.86 -11.29
C LEU A 26 48.14 22.38 -10.04
N GLU A 27 47.68 21.49 -9.17
CA GLU A 27 47.03 21.90 -7.91
C GLU A 27 48.01 22.66 -6.99
N ALA A 28 49.26 22.24 -6.92
CA ALA A 28 50.30 22.95 -6.16
C ALA A 28 50.60 24.33 -6.73
N GLU A 29 50.72 24.47 -8.06
CA GLU A 29 50.98 25.72 -8.73
C GLU A 29 49.80 26.72 -8.63
N LEU A 30 48.58 26.26 -8.82
CA LEU A 30 47.41 27.12 -8.67
C LEU A 30 47.16 27.55 -7.22
N ARG A 31 47.47 26.69 -6.25
CA ARG A 31 47.43 27.02 -4.85
C ARG A 31 48.47 28.09 -4.50
N GLU A 32 49.70 27.93 -4.97
CA GLU A 32 50.78 28.88 -4.73
C GLU A 32 50.52 30.23 -5.40
N LEU A 33 49.98 30.22 -6.64
CA LEU A 33 49.52 31.43 -7.33
C LEU A 33 48.45 32.19 -6.50
N GLY A 34 47.50 31.48 -5.96
CA GLY A 34 46.45 32.06 -5.08
C GLY A 34 47.04 32.62 -3.79
N ARG A 35 48.00 31.93 -3.17
CA ARG A 35 48.70 32.40 -1.94
C ARG A 35 49.48 33.69 -2.19
N GLN A 36 50.20 33.80 -3.33
CA GLN A 36 51.07 34.93 -3.65
C GLN A 36 50.29 36.17 -4.11
N HIS A 37 49.28 35.98 -4.93
CA HIS A 37 48.56 37.07 -5.56
C HIS A 37 47.17 37.37 -4.95
N GLY A 38 46.71 36.54 -4.03
CA GLY A 38 45.44 36.77 -3.33
C GLY A 38 44.25 37.05 -4.24
N ALA A 39 43.61 38.19 -4.00
CA ALA A 39 42.45 38.61 -4.80
C ALA A 39 42.74 38.79 -6.29
N ALA A 40 43.97 39.20 -6.66
CA ALA A 40 44.37 39.39 -8.07
C ALA A 40 44.42 38.06 -8.85
N ALA A 41 44.64 36.91 -8.20
CA ALA A 41 44.59 35.60 -8.83
C ALA A 41 43.16 35.11 -9.13
N ALA A 42 42.15 35.63 -8.44
CA ALA A 42 40.79 35.13 -8.52
C ALA A 42 40.19 35.18 -9.94
N PRO A 43 40.32 36.27 -10.74
CA PRO A 43 39.82 36.31 -12.09
C PRO A 43 40.43 35.25 -13.02
N LEU A 44 41.75 35.02 -12.89
CA LEU A 44 42.45 33.99 -13.67
C LEU A 44 41.98 32.60 -13.30
N LEU A 45 41.92 32.28 -11.99
CA LEU A 45 41.42 31.01 -11.51
C LEU A 45 39.96 30.75 -11.94
N GLN A 46 39.14 31.80 -11.97
CA GLN A 46 37.76 31.70 -12.49
C GLN A 46 37.75 31.41 -14.00
N ARG A 47 38.57 32.10 -14.80
CA ARG A 47 38.70 31.83 -16.24
C ARG A 47 39.13 30.36 -16.49
N ILE A 48 40.09 29.83 -15.72
CA ILE A 48 40.51 28.43 -15.82
C ILE A 48 39.37 27.48 -15.40
N ALA A 49 38.65 27.78 -14.31
CA ALA A 49 37.56 26.97 -13.82
C ALA A 49 36.39 26.87 -14.79
N ASP A 50 36.15 27.93 -15.56
CA ASP A 50 35.02 27.99 -16.51
C ASP A 50 35.42 27.56 -17.93
N GLY A 51 36.66 27.85 -18.36
CA GLY A 51 37.11 27.69 -19.74
C GLY A 51 37.99 26.48 -20.05
N ALA A 52 38.62 25.85 -19.06
CA ALA A 52 39.50 24.72 -19.33
C ALA A 52 38.71 23.51 -19.87
N ALA A 53 39.21 22.87 -20.93
CA ALA A 53 38.62 21.68 -21.50
C ALA A 53 38.69 20.47 -20.56
N ASP A 54 39.81 20.29 -19.87
CA ASP A 54 40.05 19.18 -18.96
C ASP A 54 39.32 19.35 -17.61
N LYS A 55 38.65 18.25 -17.18
CA LYS A 55 37.89 18.19 -15.92
C LYS A 55 38.79 18.33 -14.67
N ALA A 56 40.01 17.74 -14.72
CA ALA A 56 40.94 17.79 -13.62
C ALA A 56 41.45 19.22 -13.42
N VAL A 57 41.78 19.90 -14.52
CA VAL A 57 42.20 21.33 -14.51
C VAL A 57 41.12 22.21 -13.90
N ARG A 58 39.86 22.07 -14.34
CA ARG A 58 38.71 22.82 -13.76
C ARG A 58 38.56 22.55 -12.27
N LYS A 59 38.76 21.29 -11.85
CA LYS A 59 38.61 20.89 -10.43
C LYS A 59 39.70 21.53 -9.58
N SER A 60 40.93 21.54 -10.05
CA SER A 60 42.09 22.17 -9.34
C SER A 60 41.90 23.68 -9.21
N ALA A 61 41.44 24.36 -10.26
CA ALA A 61 41.12 25.78 -10.21
C ALA A 61 40.02 26.13 -9.21
N ARG A 62 38.96 25.34 -9.18
CA ARG A 62 37.87 25.52 -8.20
C ARG A 62 38.30 25.29 -6.77
N ARG A 63 39.22 24.35 -6.52
CA ARG A 63 39.80 24.16 -5.19
C ARG A 63 40.65 25.34 -4.76
N ALA A 64 41.43 25.94 -5.70
CA ALA A 64 42.21 27.14 -5.41
C ALA A 64 41.28 28.31 -5.09
N LEU A 65 40.22 28.58 -5.86
CA LEU A 65 39.24 29.60 -5.56
C LEU A 65 38.55 29.40 -4.20
N TYR A 66 38.20 28.18 -3.87
CA TYR A 66 37.59 27.85 -2.56
C TYR A 66 38.53 28.19 -1.39
N ARG A 67 39.84 27.89 -1.53
CA ARG A 67 40.84 28.25 -0.52
C ARG A 67 41.04 29.77 -0.39
N LEU A 68 40.97 30.52 -1.50
CA LEU A 68 40.98 31.99 -1.48
C LEU A 68 39.77 32.56 -0.72
N ALA A 69 38.58 32.02 -0.98
CA ALA A 69 37.36 32.41 -0.27
C ALA A 69 37.46 32.13 1.24
N GLN A 70 38.04 30.98 1.63
CA GLN A 70 38.31 30.65 3.04
C GLN A 70 39.37 31.58 3.70
N ALA A 71 40.30 32.09 2.91
CA ALA A 71 41.27 33.07 3.37
C ALA A 71 40.72 34.51 3.46
N GLY A 72 39.40 34.67 3.26
CA GLY A 72 38.70 35.97 3.36
C GLY A 72 38.76 36.82 2.11
N VAL A 73 39.28 36.31 0.99
CA VAL A 73 39.31 37.04 -0.28
C VAL A 73 37.91 37.09 -0.87
N MET A 74 37.35 38.28 -1.07
CA MET A 74 36.09 38.44 -1.81
C MET A 74 36.32 38.05 -3.27
N LEU A 75 35.73 36.95 -3.66
CA LEU A 75 35.76 36.50 -5.05
C LEU A 75 34.79 37.38 -5.89
N PRO A 76 35.19 37.78 -7.11
CA PRO A 76 34.24 38.43 -8.02
C PRO A 76 33.07 37.50 -8.20
N ALA A 77 31.85 38.09 -8.15
CA ALA A 77 30.66 37.33 -8.47
C ALA A 77 30.85 36.64 -9.84
N PRO A 78 30.58 35.32 -9.94
CA PRO A 78 30.67 34.65 -11.23
C PRO A 78 29.93 35.51 -12.23
N ALA A 79 30.59 35.94 -13.33
CA ALA A 79 29.95 36.65 -14.41
C ALA A 79 28.68 35.82 -14.75
N ALA A 80 27.50 36.46 -14.64
CA ALA A 80 26.24 35.78 -14.82
C ALA A 80 26.27 35.11 -16.20
N SER A 81 26.79 33.89 -16.23
CA SER A 81 26.61 33.00 -17.35
C SER A 81 25.11 32.89 -17.44
N GLN A 82 24.51 33.48 -18.50
CA GLN A 82 23.14 33.19 -18.82
C GLN A 82 22.95 31.69 -18.58
N PRO A 83 21.96 31.26 -17.79
CA PRO A 83 21.72 29.86 -17.57
C PRO A 83 21.48 29.27 -18.96
N ARG A 84 22.52 28.70 -19.56
CA ARG A 84 22.28 27.73 -20.65
C ARG A 84 21.32 26.75 -20.06
N PRO A 85 20.12 26.56 -20.64
CA PRO A 85 19.25 25.50 -20.17
C PRO A 85 20.13 24.24 -20.27
N ARG A 86 20.61 23.78 -19.12
CA ARG A 86 21.12 22.43 -19.04
C ARG A 86 19.92 21.57 -19.38
N ALA A 87 19.85 21.13 -20.64
CA ALA A 87 19.13 19.91 -20.94
C ALA A 87 19.86 18.80 -20.14
N GLY A 88 19.66 18.79 -18.83
CA GLY A 88 19.85 17.60 -18.04
C GLY A 88 19.02 16.54 -18.74
N PRO A 89 19.42 15.27 -18.73
CA PRO A 89 18.56 14.23 -19.26
C PRO A 89 17.19 14.54 -18.69
N LEU A 90 16.20 14.75 -19.57
CA LEU A 90 14.80 14.84 -19.19
C LEU A 90 14.56 13.51 -18.48
N ILE A 91 14.67 13.51 -17.15
CA ILE A 91 14.29 12.36 -16.34
C ILE A 91 12.80 12.27 -16.59
N ARG A 92 12.46 11.46 -17.59
CA ARG A 92 11.08 11.19 -17.95
C ARG A 92 10.49 10.55 -16.70
N ARG A 93 9.66 11.33 -16.02
CA ARG A 93 8.97 10.85 -14.84
C ARG A 93 8.03 9.77 -15.32
N GLU A 94 8.43 8.52 -15.20
CA GLU A 94 7.52 7.43 -15.48
C GLU A 94 6.38 7.48 -14.45
N PRO A 95 5.13 7.36 -14.90
CA PRO A 95 4.01 7.33 -13.96
C PRO A 95 4.21 6.15 -13.01
N GLU A 96 4.01 6.39 -11.72
CA GLU A 96 4.00 5.31 -10.74
C GLU A 96 2.85 4.35 -11.06
N ARG A 97 3.16 3.07 -11.15
CA ARG A 97 2.20 2.00 -11.42
C ARG A 97 2.25 0.94 -10.33
N ALA A 98 1.11 0.37 -10.00
CA ALA A 98 1.03 -0.78 -9.10
C ALA A 98 1.61 -2.01 -9.81
N THR A 99 2.59 -2.68 -9.19
CA THR A 99 3.30 -3.83 -9.77
C THR A 99 3.09 -5.12 -9.01
N ALA A 100 2.72 -5.03 -7.74
CA ALA A 100 2.39 -6.19 -6.91
C ALA A 100 1.43 -5.79 -5.79
N ALA A 101 0.61 -6.75 -5.35
CA ALA A 101 -0.28 -6.54 -4.22
C ALA A 101 -0.48 -7.84 -3.42
N TRP A 102 -0.77 -7.67 -2.14
CA TRP A 102 -1.12 -8.75 -1.20
C TRP A 102 -2.28 -8.29 -0.34
N LEU A 103 -3.14 -9.22 -0.02
CA LEU A 103 -4.28 -9.00 0.86
C LEU A 103 -4.27 -10.03 1.98
N SER A 104 -4.62 -9.62 3.18
CA SER A 104 -4.95 -10.58 4.24
C SER A 104 -6.31 -11.21 3.99
N GLY A 105 -6.62 -12.27 4.72
CA GLY A 105 -8.01 -12.66 4.94
C GLY A 105 -8.83 -11.47 5.46
N ILE A 106 -10.14 -11.54 5.30
CA ILE A 106 -11.07 -10.56 5.88
C ILE A 106 -11.57 -11.10 7.22
N ASP A 107 -11.63 -10.25 8.23
CA ASP A 107 -12.14 -10.65 9.55
C ASP A 107 -13.67 -10.48 9.66
N GLY A 108 -14.24 -10.91 10.79
CA GLY A 108 -15.69 -10.82 11.03
C GLY A 108 -16.23 -9.39 11.07
N SER A 109 -15.40 -8.40 11.37
CA SER A 109 -15.76 -6.97 11.32
C SER A 109 -15.80 -6.41 9.89
N GLY A 110 -15.33 -7.17 8.90
CA GLY A 110 -15.17 -6.72 7.52
C GLY A 110 -13.86 -6.00 7.26
N SER A 111 -12.90 -6.08 8.18
CA SER A 111 -11.60 -5.47 8.03
C SER A 111 -10.58 -6.42 7.41
N ARG A 112 -9.71 -5.89 6.59
CA ARG A 112 -8.57 -6.59 6.02
C ARG A 112 -7.39 -5.66 5.81
N ALA A 113 -6.20 -6.22 5.90
CA ALA A 113 -4.99 -5.50 5.52
C ALA A 113 -4.68 -5.70 4.04
N GLY A 114 -4.12 -4.69 3.40
CA GLY A 114 -3.68 -4.72 2.02
C GLY A 114 -2.34 -4.01 1.83
N TRP A 115 -1.46 -4.61 1.05
CA TRP A 115 -0.22 -4.02 0.59
C TRP A 115 -0.24 -3.87 -0.91
N ILE A 116 0.12 -2.69 -1.39
CA ILE A 116 0.24 -2.40 -2.82
C ILE A 116 1.62 -1.79 -3.04
N VAL A 117 2.40 -2.40 -3.93
CA VAL A 117 3.72 -1.90 -4.31
C VAL A 117 3.60 -1.12 -5.60
N PHE A 118 4.08 0.11 -5.57
CA PHE A 118 4.19 0.98 -6.73
C PHE A 118 5.66 1.09 -7.15
N GLU A 119 5.88 1.10 -8.46
CA GLU A 119 7.18 1.30 -9.10
C GLU A 119 7.08 2.44 -10.09
N GLY A 120 8.13 3.26 -10.18
CA GLY A 120 8.19 4.42 -11.06
C GLY A 120 8.56 5.71 -10.33
N GLY A 121 8.18 6.84 -10.85
CA GLY A 121 8.51 8.16 -10.31
C GLY A 121 9.94 8.59 -10.59
N LEU A 122 10.46 9.56 -9.82
CA LEU A 122 11.82 10.04 -9.92
C LEU A 122 12.80 9.00 -9.33
N GLY A 123 13.57 8.32 -10.20
CA GLY A 123 14.59 7.36 -9.78
C GLY A 123 14.18 5.88 -9.76
N GLY A 124 12.96 5.53 -10.20
CA GLY A 124 12.54 4.12 -10.40
C GLY A 124 12.50 3.29 -9.11
N GLY A 125 12.28 3.92 -7.95
CA GLY A 125 12.21 3.24 -6.65
C GLY A 125 10.88 2.55 -6.40
N LEU A 126 10.89 1.59 -5.45
CA LEU A 126 9.67 0.96 -4.95
C LEU A 126 9.08 1.79 -3.79
N ARG A 127 7.75 1.87 -3.77
CA ARG A 127 6.98 2.42 -2.65
C ARG A 127 5.92 1.42 -2.23
N LEU A 128 5.87 1.13 -0.95
CA LEU A 128 4.86 0.27 -0.35
C LEU A 128 3.75 1.14 0.25
N CYS A 129 2.53 0.95 -0.21
CA CYS A 129 1.31 1.44 0.42
C CYS A 129 0.70 0.32 1.24
N SER A 130 0.61 0.51 2.56
CA SER A 130 -0.04 -0.40 3.51
C SER A 130 -1.35 0.21 3.97
N LEU A 131 -2.43 -0.56 3.92
CA LEU A 131 -3.79 -0.10 4.21
C LEU A 131 -4.50 -1.09 5.11
N ILE A 132 -5.37 -0.59 5.99
CA ILE A 132 -6.45 -1.37 6.58
C ILE A 132 -7.75 -0.88 5.92
N LEU A 133 -8.42 -1.80 5.24
CA LEU A 133 -9.69 -1.56 4.56
C LEU A 133 -10.82 -2.23 5.33
N ASN A 134 -11.96 -1.58 5.40
CA ASN A 134 -13.18 -2.14 5.99
C ASN A 134 -14.34 -1.98 4.99
N ASP A 135 -15.14 -3.02 4.84
CA ASP A 135 -16.21 -3.07 3.85
C ASP A 135 -17.46 -2.25 4.21
N GLU A 136 -17.45 -1.57 5.36
CA GLU A 136 -18.50 -0.66 5.83
C GLU A 136 -17.97 0.76 6.05
N ALA A 137 -16.78 0.89 6.62
CA ALA A 137 -16.21 2.16 7.04
C ALA A 137 -15.18 2.74 6.04
N GLY A 138 -14.76 1.97 5.03
CA GLY A 138 -13.79 2.42 4.05
C GLY A 138 -12.34 2.19 4.48
N ILE A 139 -11.47 3.17 4.32
CA ILE A 139 -10.06 3.10 4.71
C ILE A 139 -9.94 3.47 6.18
N LEU A 140 -9.50 2.55 7.03
CA LEU A 140 -9.29 2.79 8.46
C LEU A 140 -7.90 3.33 8.74
N GLU A 141 -6.89 2.78 8.06
CA GLU A 141 -5.48 3.15 8.25
C GLU A 141 -4.74 3.19 6.93
N ALA A 142 -3.75 4.06 6.83
CA ALA A 142 -2.85 4.16 5.71
C ALA A 142 -1.42 4.44 6.17
N ALA A 143 -0.47 3.66 5.70
CA ALA A 143 0.94 3.78 6.07
C ALA A 143 1.85 3.48 4.88
N GLY A 144 3.15 3.38 5.14
CA GLY A 144 4.16 2.97 4.17
C GLY A 144 5.02 4.10 3.63
N GLY A 145 5.75 3.86 2.56
CA GLY A 145 6.71 4.79 1.97
C GLY A 145 7.70 4.08 1.05
N PRO A 146 8.87 4.69 0.77
CA PRO A 146 9.92 4.05 -0.01
C PRO A 146 10.38 2.75 0.65
N VAL A 147 10.57 1.71 -0.17
CA VAL A 147 11.00 0.38 0.29
C VAL A 147 12.02 -0.21 -0.66
N THR A 148 12.95 -1.01 -0.16
CA THR A 148 13.84 -1.81 -0.99
C THR A 148 13.24 -3.21 -1.19
N ARG A 149 13.59 -3.89 -2.29
CA ARG A 149 13.14 -5.27 -2.55
C ARG A 149 13.48 -6.21 -1.39
N LYS A 150 14.70 -6.13 -0.88
CA LYS A 150 15.15 -6.95 0.26
C LYS A 150 14.31 -6.70 1.53
N ARG A 151 13.99 -5.45 1.83
CA ARG A 151 13.15 -5.10 2.98
C ARG A 151 11.72 -5.62 2.79
N LEU A 152 11.15 -5.45 1.60
CA LEU A 152 9.82 -5.96 1.27
C LEU A 152 9.72 -7.47 1.48
N GLU A 153 10.69 -8.24 0.96
CA GLU A 153 10.75 -9.70 1.15
C GLU A 153 10.86 -10.09 2.63
N THR A 154 11.67 -9.36 3.41
CA THR A 154 11.82 -9.60 4.84
C THR A 154 10.51 -9.36 5.59
N GLU A 155 9.83 -8.25 5.31
CA GLU A 155 8.56 -7.92 5.96
C GLU A 155 7.44 -8.87 5.54
N GLN A 156 7.40 -9.30 4.27
CA GLN A 156 6.45 -10.33 3.81
C GLN A 156 6.65 -11.67 4.53
N ARG A 157 7.89 -12.07 4.77
CA ARG A 157 8.18 -13.29 5.53
C ARG A 157 7.68 -13.16 6.97
N ALA A 158 8.01 -12.07 7.63
CA ALA A 158 7.56 -11.79 9.00
C ALA A 158 6.03 -11.79 9.11
N LEU A 159 5.33 -11.22 8.13
CA LEU A 159 3.86 -11.23 8.10
C LEU A 159 3.28 -12.65 8.00
N ARG A 160 3.85 -13.50 7.14
CA ARG A 160 3.40 -14.89 7.01
C ARG A 160 3.58 -15.70 8.29
N GLU A 161 4.62 -15.39 9.06
CA GLU A 161 4.94 -16.08 10.31
C GLU A 161 4.14 -15.56 11.51
N SER A 162 3.75 -14.29 11.52
CA SER A 162 3.18 -13.63 12.70
C SER A 162 1.66 -13.42 12.65
N GLN A 163 1.02 -13.52 11.49
CA GLN A 163 -0.38 -13.12 11.34
C GLN A 163 -1.34 -14.29 11.50
N LYS A 164 -2.45 -14.06 12.21
CA LYS A 164 -3.54 -15.02 12.36
C LYS A 164 -4.30 -15.27 11.06
N LEU A 165 -4.39 -14.24 10.18
CA LEU A 165 -5.04 -14.34 8.89
C LEU A 165 -3.98 -14.51 7.80
N PRO A 166 -4.18 -15.44 6.85
CA PRO A 166 -3.24 -15.67 5.78
C PRO A 166 -3.17 -14.46 4.85
N TRP A 167 -1.95 -14.17 4.37
CA TRP A 167 -1.68 -13.15 3.35
C TRP A 167 -1.49 -13.82 2.00
N VAL A 168 -2.24 -13.37 1.01
CA VAL A 168 -2.23 -13.93 -0.34
C VAL A 168 -1.88 -12.87 -1.36
N ALA A 169 -1.09 -13.25 -2.37
CA ALA A 169 -0.85 -12.41 -3.52
C ALA A 169 -2.13 -12.22 -4.33
N THR A 170 -2.34 -11.03 -4.85
CA THR A 170 -3.48 -10.71 -5.70
C THR A 170 -3.05 -9.81 -6.86
N ALA A 171 -3.89 -9.71 -7.89
CA ALA A 171 -3.68 -8.74 -8.95
C ALA A 171 -3.70 -7.31 -8.38
N PRO A 172 -2.72 -6.46 -8.73
CA PRO A 172 -2.68 -5.07 -8.27
C PRO A 172 -3.97 -4.31 -8.57
N GLU A 173 -4.60 -4.60 -9.71
CA GLU A 173 -5.84 -3.99 -10.17
C GLU A 173 -7.01 -4.32 -9.22
N ARG A 174 -7.05 -5.55 -8.68
CA ARG A 174 -8.05 -5.96 -7.68
C ARG A 174 -7.86 -5.21 -6.37
N ALA A 175 -6.62 -5.09 -5.90
CA ALA A 175 -6.32 -4.32 -4.69
C ALA A 175 -6.69 -2.84 -4.86
N GLN A 176 -6.40 -2.25 -6.04
CA GLN A 176 -6.81 -0.89 -6.36
C GLN A 176 -8.33 -0.73 -6.44
N ALA A 177 -9.06 -1.75 -6.94
CA ALA A 177 -10.52 -1.74 -6.97
C ALA A 177 -11.11 -1.73 -5.56
N LEU A 178 -10.55 -2.50 -4.60
CA LEU A 178 -10.96 -2.47 -3.19
C LEU A 178 -10.72 -1.10 -2.55
N VAL A 179 -9.60 -0.44 -2.86
CA VAL A 179 -9.33 0.93 -2.38
C VAL A 179 -10.33 1.92 -2.98
N ALA A 180 -10.66 1.80 -4.27
CA ALA A 180 -11.64 2.67 -4.91
C ALA A 180 -13.03 2.52 -4.28
N GLU A 181 -13.43 1.29 -3.95
CA GLU A 181 -14.68 1.00 -3.24
C GLU A 181 -14.67 1.60 -1.83
N ALA A 182 -13.58 1.43 -1.08
CA ALA A 182 -13.43 2.03 0.25
C ALA A 182 -13.52 3.57 0.20
N LEU A 183 -13.01 4.20 -0.87
CA LEU A 183 -13.16 5.63 -1.10
C LEU A 183 -14.61 6.02 -1.45
N ALA A 184 -15.32 5.18 -2.17
CA ALA A 184 -16.74 5.39 -2.45
C ALA A 184 -17.59 5.32 -1.17
N LEU A 185 -17.25 4.42 -0.22
CA LEU A 185 -17.88 4.37 1.09
C LEU A 185 -17.68 5.67 1.87
N HIS A 186 -16.47 6.21 1.90
CA HIS A 186 -16.21 7.52 2.50
C HIS A 186 -17.05 8.63 1.85
N ALA A 187 -17.15 8.64 0.53
CA ALA A 187 -17.95 9.64 -0.18
C ALA A 187 -19.45 9.52 0.16
N ALA A 188 -19.99 8.30 0.20
CA ALA A 188 -21.38 8.03 0.55
C ALA A 188 -21.70 8.41 2.00
N ALA A 189 -20.80 8.11 2.94
CA ALA A 189 -20.93 8.43 4.35
C ALA A 189 -20.55 9.90 4.67
N ARG A 190 -20.05 10.67 3.71
CA ARG A 190 -19.51 12.03 3.89
C ARG A 190 -18.40 12.09 4.95
N THR A 191 -17.58 11.06 5.02
CA THR A 191 -16.39 10.98 5.88
C THR A 191 -15.12 11.17 5.07
N ALA A 192 -14.00 11.50 5.73
CA ALA A 192 -12.70 11.60 5.09
C ALA A 192 -11.87 10.33 5.37
N PRO A 193 -11.07 9.85 4.40
CA PRO A 193 -10.03 8.87 4.69
C PRO A 193 -9.02 9.39 5.71
N PRO A 194 -8.22 8.52 6.37
CA PRO A 194 -7.14 8.94 7.25
C PRO A 194 -6.20 9.95 6.59
N PRO A 195 -5.68 10.94 7.32
CA PRO A 195 -4.79 11.98 6.76
C PRO A 195 -3.57 11.40 6.04
N GLU A 196 -3.05 10.28 6.52
CA GLU A 196 -1.90 9.57 5.95
C GLU A 196 -2.17 9.05 4.54
N PHE A 197 -3.43 8.85 4.18
CA PHE A 197 -3.83 8.43 2.82
C PHE A 197 -3.64 9.54 1.78
N ALA A 198 -3.60 10.81 2.18
CA ALA A 198 -3.49 11.94 1.24
C ALA A 198 -2.31 11.80 0.27
N ARG A 199 -1.16 11.32 0.74
CA ARG A 199 0.05 11.10 -0.08
C ARG A 199 -0.08 9.98 -1.11
N TRP A 200 -1.08 9.11 -0.96
CA TRP A 200 -1.35 7.96 -1.83
C TRP A 200 -2.48 8.26 -2.81
N ARG A 201 -3.32 9.24 -2.52
CA ARG A 201 -4.55 9.51 -3.25
C ARG A 201 -4.37 9.59 -4.77
N ALA A 202 -3.29 10.21 -5.24
CA ALA A 202 -3.01 10.34 -6.67
C ALA A 202 -2.74 9.02 -7.40
N LEU A 203 -2.39 7.94 -6.67
CA LEU A 203 -2.12 6.62 -7.21
C LEU A 203 -3.39 5.76 -7.34
N PHE A 204 -4.50 6.25 -6.84
CA PHE A 204 -5.81 5.57 -6.88
C PHE A 204 -6.81 6.44 -7.67
N PRO A 205 -6.80 6.36 -9.00
CA PRO A 205 -7.76 7.08 -9.82
C PRO A 205 -9.18 6.58 -9.54
N PRO A 206 -10.20 7.42 -9.74
CA PRO A 206 -11.60 7.01 -9.64
C PRO A 206 -11.88 5.82 -10.55
N ARG A 207 -12.65 4.85 -10.05
CA ARG A 207 -13.10 3.67 -10.80
C ARG A 207 -14.62 3.61 -10.77
N PRO A 208 -15.26 2.99 -11.78
CA PRO A 208 -16.71 2.80 -11.75
C PRO A 208 -17.09 1.88 -10.57
N ALA A 209 -18.27 2.13 -10.02
CA ALA A 209 -18.85 1.25 -9.00
C ALA A 209 -20.18 0.70 -9.52
N PRO A 210 -20.46 -0.64 -9.39
CA PRO A 210 -19.54 -1.65 -8.86
C PRO A 210 -18.40 -1.98 -9.81
N ASP A 211 -17.19 -2.24 -9.29
CA ASP A 211 -16.06 -2.65 -10.12
C ASP A 211 -16.20 -4.15 -10.50
N PRO A 212 -16.15 -4.50 -11.81
CA PRO A 212 -16.26 -5.88 -12.25
C PRO A 212 -15.20 -6.82 -11.63
N LEU A 213 -14.02 -6.30 -11.31
CA LEU A 213 -12.95 -7.08 -10.65
C LEU A 213 -13.33 -7.57 -9.24
N LEU A 214 -14.33 -6.99 -8.63
CA LEU A 214 -14.84 -7.38 -7.31
C LEU A 214 -16.08 -8.29 -7.38
N ALA A 215 -16.64 -8.45 -8.57
CA ALA A 215 -17.86 -9.27 -8.77
C ALA A 215 -17.62 -10.76 -8.48
N ASP A 216 -16.40 -11.26 -8.72
CA ASP A 216 -16.06 -12.68 -8.64
C ASP A 216 -15.89 -13.20 -7.20
N ALA A 217 -15.87 -12.31 -6.20
CA ALA A 217 -15.74 -12.73 -4.80
C ALA A 217 -16.88 -13.64 -4.33
N ALA A 218 -17.99 -13.64 -5.04
CA ALA A 218 -19.08 -14.58 -4.83
C ALA A 218 -19.82 -14.81 -6.15
N PRO A 219 -19.40 -15.79 -6.97
CA PRO A 219 -20.03 -16.07 -8.23
C PRO A 219 -21.52 -16.42 -8.06
N PRO A 220 -22.38 -16.01 -9.03
CA PRO A 220 -23.75 -16.48 -9.08
C PRO A 220 -23.73 -17.99 -9.38
N GLY A 221 -24.29 -18.77 -8.49
CA GLY A 221 -24.41 -20.21 -8.66
C GLY A 221 -25.45 -20.75 -7.71
N ALA A 222 -26.08 -21.87 -8.05
CA ALA A 222 -26.87 -22.62 -7.08
C ALA A 222 -25.96 -23.05 -5.94
N ALA A 223 -26.40 -22.85 -4.70
CA ALA A 223 -25.69 -23.36 -3.56
C ALA A 223 -25.62 -24.88 -3.65
N ASP A 224 -24.43 -25.45 -3.60
CA ASP A 224 -24.27 -26.89 -3.49
C ASP A 224 -24.82 -27.35 -2.12
N PRO A 225 -25.87 -28.19 -2.09
CA PRO A 225 -26.51 -28.61 -0.84
C PRO A 225 -25.51 -29.32 0.09
N VAL A 226 -24.61 -30.15 -0.46
CA VAL A 226 -23.60 -30.86 0.32
C VAL A 226 -22.60 -29.88 0.95
N ALA A 227 -22.16 -28.87 0.20
CA ALA A 227 -21.27 -27.86 0.74
C ALA A 227 -21.94 -26.93 1.77
N LEU A 228 -23.27 -26.77 1.71
CA LEU A 228 -24.04 -26.00 2.71
C LEU A 228 -24.09 -26.69 4.08
N GLU A 229 -24.13 -28.02 4.12
CA GLU A 229 -24.10 -28.78 5.37
C GLU A 229 -22.81 -28.52 6.18
N HIS A 230 -21.76 -28.07 5.51
CA HIS A 230 -20.49 -27.72 6.13
C HIS A 230 -20.36 -26.22 6.49
N GLY A 231 -21.44 -25.44 6.45
CA GLY A 231 -21.42 -24.04 6.84
C GLY A 231 -21.05 -23.79 8.30
N ALA A 232 -21.48 -24.68 9.22
CA ALA A 232 -21.12 -24.60 10.63
C ALA A 232 -19.64 -24.96 10.87
N PRO A 233 -19.11 -26.10 10.39
CA PRO A 233 -17.68 -26.40 10.45
C PRO A 233 -16.77 -25.33 9.83
N LEU A 234 -17.26 -24.59 8.83
CA LEU A 234 -16.51 -23.49 8.25
C LEU A 234 -16.19 -22.40 9.29
N LEU A 235 -17.12 -22.09 10.19
CA LEU A 235 -16.94 -21.09 11.24
C LEU A 235 -15.99 -21.54 12.36
N GLU A 236 -15.69 -22.83 12.44
CA GLU A 236 -14.71 -23.39 13.40
C GLU A 236 -13.26 -23.22 12.92
N LEU A 237 -13.07 -22.82 11.66
CA LEU A 237 -11.73 -22.57 11.13
C LEU A 237 -11.07 -21.38 11.83
N PRO A 238 -9.77 -21.46 12.14
CA PRO A 238 -9.06 -20.39 12.85
C PRO A 238 -9.20 -19.02 12.22
N GLU A 239 -9.27 -18.96 10.89
CA GLU A 239 -9.42 -17.74 10.12
C GLU A 239 -10.80 -17.09 10.28
N LEU A 240 -11.80 -17.86 10.66
CA LEU A 240 -13.18 -17.41 10.85
C LEU A 240 -13.60 -17.38 12.33
N GLY A 241 -12.70 -17.70 13.25
CA GLY A 241 -12.99 -17.73 14.69
C GLY A 241 -13.39 -16.38 15.31
N GLY A 242 -13.11 -15.27 14.61
CA GLY A 242 -13.57 -13.94 14.99
C GLY A 242 -14.86 -13.49 14.30
N TRP A 243 -15.50 -14.37 13.52
CA TRP A 243 -16.73 -14.07 12.81
C TRP A 243 -17.93 -14.36 13.69
N PHE A 244 -18.42 -13.35 14.37
CA PHE A 244 -19.59 -13.46 15.23
C PHE A 244 -20.51 -12.26 15.04
N VAL A 245 -21.76 -12.46 15.39
CA VAL A 245 -22.75 -11.38 15.45
C VAL A 245 -22.53 -10.60 16.75
N ASP A 246 -22.73 -9.28 16.71
CA ASP A 246 -22.63 -8.45 17.90
C ASP A 246 -23.52 -9.01 19.03
N PRO A 247 -22.95 -9.46 20.15
CA PRO A 247 -23.74 -10.01 21.27
C PRO A 247 -24.75 -9.01 21.84
N ALA A 248 -24.49 -7.69 21.72
CA ALA A 248 -25.39 -6.67 22.18
C ALA A 248 -26.72 -6.68 21.37
N ALA A 249 -26.63 -6.95 20.07
CA ALA A 249 -27.80 -7.04 19.19
C ALA A 249 -28.72 -8.24 19.50
N LEU A 250 -28.18 -9.28 20.16
CA LEU A 250 -28.88 -10.53 20.46
C LEU A 250 -29.24 -10.70 21.95
N ARG A 251 -28.94 -9.70 22.81
CA ARG A 251 -29.11 -9.82 24.25
C ARG A 251 -30.53 -10.15 24.67
N GLU A 252 -31.51 -9.46 24.11
CA GLU A 252 -32.93 -9.69 24.42
C GLU A 252 -33.41 -11.06 23.94
N ASP A 253 -32.97 -11.47 22.76
CA ASP A 253 -33.32 -12.77 22.19
C ASP A 253 -32.69 -13.91 23.01
N ALA A 254 -31.46 -13.72 23.51
CA ALA A 254 -30.80 -14.67 24.39
C ALA A 254 -31.53 -14.83 25.74
N VAL A 255 -32.01 -13.72 26.32
CA VAL A 255 -32.82 -13.76 27.56
C VAL A 255 -34.13 -14.49 27.28
N ALA A 256 -34.85 -14.15 26.22
CA ALA A 256 -36.11 -14.82 25.85
C ALA A 256 -35.92 -16.35 25.62
N LEU A 257 -34.77 -16.73 25.01
CA LEU A 257 -34.43 -18.15 24.80
C LEU A 257 -34.19 -18.88 26.15
N LEU A 258 -33.47 -18.25 27.10
CA LEU A 258 -33.26 -18.82 28.42
C LEU A 258 -34.58 -18.95 29.17
N GLU A 259 -35.44 -17.95 29.17
CA GLU A 259 -36.77 -17.99 29.79
C GLU A 259 -37.67 -19.10 29.18
N ALA A 260 -37.59 -19.28 27.86
CA ALA A 260 -38.32 -20.34 27.19
C ALA A 260 -37.86 -21.75 27.65
N ARG A 261 -36.54 -21.92 27.86
CA ARG A 261 -35.94 -23.18 28.35
C ARG A 261 -36.28 -23.47 29.81
N ASP A 262 -36.24 -22.44 30.65
CA ASP A 262 -36.50 -22.54 32.08
C ASP A 262 -37.97 -22.53 32.45
N SER A 263 -38.86 -22.44 31.45
CA SER A 263 -40.30 -22.41 31.65
C SER A 263 -40.79 -23.66 32.34
N ARG A 264 -41.43 -23.49 33.52
CA ARG A 264 -42.04 -24.59 34.29
C ARG A 264 -43.45 -24.97 33.79
N LEU A 265 -43.89 -24.35 32.70
CA LEU A 265 -45.18 -24.72 32.09
C LEU A 265 -45.13 -26.18 31.59
N VAL A 266 -46.10 -26.98 31.97
CA VAL A 266 -46.22 -28.38 31.50
C VAL A 266 -46.70 -28.35 30.05
N VAL A 267 -45.79 -28.16 29.14
CA VAL A 267 -45.97 -28.22 27.69
C VAL A 267 -45.16 -29.36 27.12
N SER A 268 -45.62 -29.92 25.99
CA SER A 268 -44.84 -30.97 25.33
C SER A 268 -43.45 -30.47 24.90
N GLU A 269 -42.45 -31.35 24.85
CA GLU A 269 -41.11 -31.01 24.35
C GLU A 269 -41.13 -30.47 22.93
N GLN A 270 -42.11 -30.88 22.14
CA GLN A 270 -42.33 -30.35 20.79
C GLN A 270 -42.70 -28.85 20.82
N ILE A 271 -43.63 -28.43 21.68
CA ILE A 271 -44.05 -27.02 21.81
C ILE A 271 -42.87 -26.16 22.32
N LYS A 272 -42.04 -26.71 23.24
CA LYS A 272 -40.83 -26.03 23.68
C LYS A 272 -39.86 -25.85 22.52
N ALA A 273 -39.59 -26.89 21.76
CA ALA A 273 -38.68 -26.85 20.62
C ALA A 273 -39.15 -25.87 19.55
N GLU A 274 -40.46 -25.82 19.26
CA GLU A 274 -41.05 -24.87 18.31
C GLU A 274 -40.91 -23.43 18.80
N ARG A 275 -41.10 -23.17 20.11
CA ARG A 275 -40.91 -21.85 20.69
C ARG A 275 -39.43 -21.40 20.66
N GLU A 276 -38.52 -22.28 21.00
CA GLU A 276 -37.09 -21.99 20.91
C GLU A 276 -36.68 -21.70 19.45
N ALA A 277 -37.15 -22.51 18.50
CA ALA A 277 -36.91 -22.32 17.09
C ALA A 277 -37.45 -20.96 16.60
N ALA A 278 -38.66 -20.58 17.00
CA ALA A 278 -39.24 -19.28 16.63
C ALA A 278 -38.45 -18.10 17.15
N ILE A 279 -37.91 -18.17 18.38
CA ILE A 279 -37.02 -17.12 18.95
C ILE A 279 -35.74 -17.03 18.14
N VAL A 280 -35.12 -18.16 17.83
CA VAL A 280 -33.87 -18.20 17.03
C VAL A 280 -34.12 -17.65 15.62
N ASP A 281 -35.20 -18.04 14.96
CA ASP A 281 -35.55 -17.58 13.64
C ASP A 281 -35.81 -16.07 13.61
N ALA A 282 -36.50 -15.52 14.63
CA ALA A 282 -36.70 -14.10 14.80
C ALA A 282 -35.39 -13.34 14.98
N ALA A 283 -34.49 -13.85 15.82
CA ALA A 283 -33.17 -13.28 16.05
C ALA A 283 -32.33 -13.28 14.75
N ILE A 284 -32.36 -14.38 13.98
CA ILE A 284 -31.69 -14.49 12.68
C ILE A 284 -32.25 -13.46 11.70
N ALA A 285 -33.57 -13.32 11.61
CA ALA A 285 -34.23 -12.38 10.71
C ALA A 285 -33.87 -10.91 11.08
N LYS A 286 -33.77 -10.60 12.37
CA LYS A 286 -33.40 -9.29 12.91
C LYS A 286 -31.96 -8.91 12.52
N VAL A 287 -31.01 -9.83 12.66
CA VAL A 287 -29.59 -9.58 12.43
C VAL A 287 -29.20 -9.69 10.96
N PHE A 288 -29.69 -10.73 10.29
CA PHE A 288 -29.36 -10.96 8.90
C PHE A 288 -30.40 -10.34 7.96
N THR A 289 -30.49 -9.01 7.96
CA THR A 289 -31.25 -8.24 6.97
C THR A 289 -30.76 -8.52 5.55
N GLY A 290 -31.49 -8.10 4.53
CA GLY A 290 -31.05 -8.29 3.14
C GLY A 290 -29.66 -7.71 2.84
N GLU A 291 -29.33 -6.57 3.45
CA GLU A 291 -28.02 -5.93 3.31
C GLU A 291 -26.93 -6.72 4.06
N ALA A 292 -27.16 -7.07 5.32
CA ALA A 292 -26.24 -7.87 6.11
C ALA A 292 -25.95 -9.20 5.43
N ARG A 293 -26.96 -9.89 4.86
CA ARG A 293 -26.78 -11.15 4.10
C ARG A 293 -25.87 -10.96 2.90
N ARG A 294 -26.05 -9.89 2.12
CA ARG A 294 -25.19 -9.60 0.96
C ARG A 294 -23.76 -9.34 1.40
N ARG A 295 -23.57 -8.61 2.50
CA ARG A 295 -22.25 -8.31 3.05
C ARG A 295 -21.53 -9.58 3.54
N TRP A 296 -22.21 -10.42 4.31
CA TRP A 296 -21.66 -11.71 4.74
C TRP A 296 -21.36 -12.64 3.57
N ALA A 297 -22.22 -12.69 2.56
CA ALA A 297 -21.98 -13.47 1.36
C ALA A 297 -20.71 -12.99 0.64
N ARG A 298 -20.49 -11.68 0.59
CA ARG A 298 -19.29 -11.10 0.01
C ARG A 298 -18.04 -11.45 0.82
N ARG A 299 -18.08 -11.29 2.13
CA ARG A 299 -16.97 -11.65 3.01
C ARG A 299 -16.58 -13.13 2.85
N LEU A 300 -17.56 -14.02 2.79
CA LEU A 300 -17.33 -15.45 2.54
C LEU A 300 -16.71 -15.70 1.15
N GLY A 301 -17.17 -14.99 0.13
CA GLY A 301 -16.55 -15.04 -1.20
C GLY A 301 -15.10 -14.60 -1.20
N GLU A 302 -14.77 -13.51 -0.49
CA GLU A 302 -13.38 -13.07 -0.31
C GLU A 302 -12.54 -14.12 0.43
N MET A 303 -13.08 -14.76 1.47
CA MET A 303 -12.37 -15.85 2.16
C MET A 303 -12.19 -17.08 1.27
N ALA A 304 -13.13 -17.38 0.39
CA ALA A 304 -12.98 -18.47 -0.57
C ALA A 304 -11.76 -18.25 -1.49
N LEU A 305 -11.53 -17.02 -1.95
CA LEU A 305 -10.33 -16.68 -2.73
C LEU A 305 -9.04 -16.85 -1.91
N VAL A 306 -9.09 -16.53 -0.62
CA VAL A 306 -7.95 -16.73 0.29
C VAL A 306 -7.67 -18.22 0.48
N PHE A 307 -8.69 -19.03 0.67
CA PHE A 307 -8.55 -20.49 0.82
C PHE A 307 -8.01 -21.14 -0.46
N ASP A 308 -8.45 -20.71 -1.64
CA ASP A 308 -7.88 -21.17 -2.91
C ASP A 308 -6.39 -20.83 -3.03
N ALA A 309 -6.05 -19.58 -2.76
CA ALA A 309 -4.66 -19.12 -2.84
C ALA A 309 -3.74 -19.79 -1.81
N THR A 310 -4.31 -20.36 -0.74
CA THR A 310 -3.59 -21.14 0.28
C THR A 310 -3.72 -22.66 0.07
N THR A 311 -4.17 -23.10 -1.11
CA THR A 311 -4.31 -24.52 -1.48
C THR A 311 -5.25 -25.32 -0.57
N ARG A 312 -6.34 -24.69 -0.13
CA ARG A 312 -7.39 -25.28 0.71
C ARG A 312 -8.72 -25.33 -0.05
N PRO A 313 -8.87 -26.23 -1.05
CA PRO A 313 -10.02 -26.24 -1.94
C PRO A 313 -11.34 -26.58 -1.23
N GLN A 314 -11.32 -27.41 -0.19
CA GLN A 314 -12.52 -27.80 0.52
C GLN A 314 -13.12 -26.63 1.33
N PRO A 315 -12.40 -25.89 2.21
CA PRO A 315 -12.91 -24.66 2.81
C PRO A 315 -13.35 -23.61 1.78
N ALA A 316 -12.66 -23.50 0.64
CA ALA A 316 -13.04 -22.59 -0.41
C ALA A 316 -14.41 -22.93 -1.01
N ALA A 317 -14.69 -24.22 -1.27
CA ALA A 317 -15.98 -24.69 -1.76
C ALA A 317 -17.10 -24.42 -0.74
N TRP A 318 -16.88 -24.70 0.53
CA TRP A 318 -17.83 -24.43 1.61
C TRP A 318 -18.15 -22.95 1.72
N ALA A 319 -17.13 -22.08 1.66
CA ALA A 319 -17.30 -20.64 1.73
C ALA A 319 -18.11 -20.11 0.54
N ARG A 320 -17.87 -20.62 -0.69
CA ARG A 320 -18.64 -20.25 -1.88
C ARG A 320 -20.10 -20.69 -1.79
N ALA A 321 -20.36 -21.92 -1.39
CA ALA A 321 -21.72 -22.45 -1.26
C ALA A 321 -22.51 -21.66 -0.21
N THR A 322 -21.90 -21.38 0.94
CA THR A 322 -22.53 -20.56 1.99
C THR A 322 -22.78 -19.13 1.50
N ALA A 323 -21.85 -18.54 0.74
CA ALA A 323 -22.02 -17.24 0.14
C ALA A 323 -23.19 -17.20 -0.86
N ALA A 324 -23.32 -18.22 -1.71
CA ALA A 324 -24.38 -18.34 -2.68
C ALA A 324 -25.76 -18.47 -2.00
N ALA A 325 -25.88 -19.31 -0.98
CA ALA A 325 -27.11 -19.47 -0.21
C ALA A 325 -27.55 -18.18 0.48
N ARG A 326 -26.59 -17.44 1.06
CA ARG A 326 -26.88 -16.15 1.71
C ARG A 326 -27.37 -15.09 0.72
N ARG A 327 -26.89 -15.12 -0.53
CA ARG A 327 -27.36 -14.21 -1.59
C ARG A 327 -28.77 -14.54 -2.07
N ALA A 328 -29.07 -15.83 -2.26
CA ALA A 328 -30.35 -16.27 -2.76
C ALA A 328 -31.52 -16.02 -1.78
N GLY A 329 -31.21 -15.62 -0.53
CA GLY A 329 -32.25 -15.44 0.48
C GLY A 329 -32.88 -16.74 0.97
N THR A 330 -32.38 -17.88 0.47
CA THR A 330 -32.72 -19.20 1.02
C THR A 330 -32.08 -19.27 2.40
N GLY A 331 -32.80 -18.78 3.40
CA GLY A 331 -32.52 -19.12 4.78
C GLY A 331 -32.46 -20.65 4.81
N ALA A 332 -31.37 -21.18 5.40
CA ALA A 332 -31.34 -22.58 5.70
C ALA A 332 -32.60 -22.88 6.54
N SER A 333 -33.62 -23.37 5.91
CA SER A 333 -34.68 -24.08 6.61
C SER A 333 -33.94 -25.17 7.33
N ARG A 334 -34.00 -25.17 8.66
CA ARG A 334 -33.43 -26.20 9.51
C ARG A 334 -33.88 -27.53 8.91
N PRO A 335 -32.98 -28.49 8.68
CA PRO A 335 -33.44 -29.81 8.22
C PRO A 335 -34.46 -30.28 9.21
N ASP A 336 -35.64 -30.64 8.69
CA ASP A 336 -36.74 -31.17 9.50
C ASP A 336 -36.18 -32.43 10.21
N PRO A 337 -36.01 -32.41 11.54
CA PRO A 337 -35.48 -33.58 12.26
C PRO A 337 -36.35 -34.83 12.15
N HIS A 338 -37.53 -34.70 11.52
CA HIS A 338 -38.53 -35.80 11.34
C HIS A 338 -38.60 -36.33 9.91
N ARG A 339 -37.86 -35.80 8.93
CA ARG A 339 -37.67 -36.46 7.64
C ARG A 339 -36.60 -37.53 7.79
N GLY A 340 -37.00 -38.71 8.30
CA GLY A 340 -36.22 -39.93 8.16
C GLY A 340 -36.09 -40.33 6.68
N PRO A 341 -35.11 -41.22 6.39
CA PRO A 341 -34.76 -41.65 5.04
C PRO A 341 -35.95 -42.30 4.32
#